data_b9ba89dc0a1473f75138ca751aaa4ebb
#
_entry.id   b9ba89dc0a1473f75138ca751aaa4ebb
#
_cell.length_a   1.000
_cell.length_b   1.000
_cell.length_c   1.000
_cell.angle_alpha   90.00
_cell.angle_beta   90.00
_cell.angle_gamma   90.00
#
_symmetry.space_group_name_H-M   'P 1'
#
loop_
_entity.id
_entity.type
_entity.pdbx_description
1 polymer ?
#
loop_
_entity_poly.entity_id
_entity_poly.type
_entity_poly.pdbx_seq_one_letter_code
_entity_poly.pdbx_strand_id
1 'polypeptide(L)' 'MIFGISDEVQHKEGGPAMVVTGYASGMVECRWYDGYAVRREAFHQDELSHAIPDAQLAS' A
#
# COMPACT_ATOMS: atom_id res chain seq x y z
N MET A 1 12.61 5.27 -5.10
CA MET A 1 11.40 4.73 -4.41
C MET A 1 11.06 3.36 -4.97
N ILE A 2 10.84 2.39 -4.11
CA ILE A 2 10.55 1.02 -4.53
C ILE A 2 9.08 0.79 -4.87
N PHE A 3 8.22 1.72 -4.48
CA PHE A 3 6.80 1.63 -4.80
C PHE A 3 6.45 2.72 -5.79
N GLY A 4 5.60 2.38 -6.76
CA GLY A 4 5.11 3.34 -7.74
C GLY A 4 3.66 3.71 -7.46
N ILE A 5 3.21 4.81 -8.05
CA ILE A 5 1.81 5.22 -7.98
C ILE A 5 0.95 4.09 -8.54
N SER A 6 -0.13 3.79 -7.86
CA SER A 6 -1.07 2.70 -8.18
C SER A 6 -0.59 1.31 -7.78
N ASP A 7 0.60 1.18 -7.21
CA ASP A 7 1.03 -0.11 -6.68
C ASP A 7 0.15 -0.50 -5.51
N GLU A 8 -0.12 -1.79 -5.41
CA GLU A 8 -0.86 -2.32 -4.28
C GLU A 8 0.13 -2.74 -3.20
N VAL A 9 -0.07 -2.24 -2.00
CA VAL A 9 0.86 -2.47 -0.88
C VAL A 9 0.10 -2.85 0.38
N GLN A 10 0.83 -3.35 1.35
CA GLN A 10 0.28 -3.76 2.62
C GLN A 10 1.29 -3.46 3.70
N HIS A 11 0.81 -3.11 4.89
CA HIS A 11 1.71 -2.92 6.03
C HIS A 11 2.34 -4.27 6.39
N LYS A 12 3.64 -4.25 6.71
CA LYS A 12 4.37 -5.49 7.01
C LYS A 12 3.79 -6.24 8.21
N GLU A 13 3.16 -5.52 9.12
CA GLU A 13 2.56 -6.13 10.30
C GLU A 13 1.14 -6.63 10.03
N GLY A 14 0.66 -6.48 8.84
CA GLY A 14 -0.68 -6.89 8.46
C GLY A 14 -1.63 -5.71 8.32
N GLY A 15 -2.81 -5.96 7.80
CA GLY A 15 -3.81 -4.94 7.59
C GLY A 15 -4.36 -5.00 6.18
N PRO A 16 -5.18 -4.02 5.80
CA PRO A 16 -5.82 -4.03 4.48
C PRO A 16 -4.81 -3.77 3.37
N ALA A 17 -5.13 -4.26 2.19
CA ALA A 17 -4.39 -3.89 0.99
C ALA A 17 -4.69 -2.43 0.68
N MET A 18 -3.66 -1.69 0.28
CA MET A 18 -3.76 -0.27 0.03
C MET A 18 -3.18 0.04 -1.34
N VAL A 19 -3.52 1.20 -1.87
CA VAL A 19 -3.01 1.67 -3.15
C VAL A 19 -2.16 2.91 -2.91
N VAL A 20 -0.96 2.92 -3.48
CA VAL A 20 -0.07 4.07 -3.38
C VAL A 20 -0.63 5.20 -4.23
N THR A 21 -0.79 6.38 -3.61
CA THR A 21 -1.31 7.56 -4.29
C THR A 21 -0.27 8.66 -4.44
N GLY A 22 0.84 8.56 -3.71
CA GLY A 22 1.90 9.55 -3.82
C GLY A 22 3.00 9.25 -2.82
N TYR A 23 4.01 10.09 -2.81
CA TYR A 23 5.05 10.01 -1.79
C TYR A 23 5.77 11.33 -1.70
N ALA A 24 6.32 11.59 -0.51
CA ALA A 24 7.10 12.79 -0.24
C ALA A 24 8.00 12.50 0.95
N SER A 25 9.26 12.91 0.86
CA SER A 25 10.20 12.85 1.99
C SER A 25 10.32 11.45 2.60
N GLY A 26 10.37 10.41 1.76
CA GLY A 26 10.51 9.03 2.24
C GLY A 26 9.24 8.40 2.77
N MET A 27 8.14 9.16 2.77
CA MET A 27 6.84 8.64 3.16
C MET A 27 6.05 8.25 1.92
N VAL A 28 5.29 7.19 2.04
CA VAL A 28 4.44 6.67 0.96
C VAL A 28 3.00 6.92 1.37
N GLU A 29 2.29 7.71 0.55
CA GLU A 29 0.89 7.99 0.81
C GLU A 29 0.03 6.90 0.20
N CYS A 30 -0.86 6.34 1.00
CA CYS A 30 -1.69 5.21 0.60
C CYS A 30 -3.15 5.50 0.88
N ARG A 31 -4.02 4.83 0.15
CA ARG A 31 -5.45 4.87 0.43
C ARG A 31 -6.02 3.46 0.40
N TRP A 32 -7.09 3.26 1.15
CA TRP A 32 -7.81 1.98 1.15
C TRP A 32 -9.26 2.23 1.55
N TYR A 33 -10.08 1.23 1.34
CA TYR A 33 -11.47 1.31 1.71
C TYR A 33 -11.68 0.60 3.05
N ASP A 34 -12.39 1.29 3.95
CA ASP A 34 -12.74 0.77 5.27
C ASP A 34 -14.27 0.82 5.34
N GLY A 35 -14.92 -0.26 4.92
CA GLY A 35 -16.36 -0.25 4.75
C GLY A 35 -16.76 0.71 3.64
N TYR A 36 -17.48 1.75 3.98
CA TYR A 36 -17.91 2.77 3.02
C TYR A 36 -16.99 3.98 3.01
N ALA A 37 -16.01 4.02 3.89
CA ALA A 37 -15.13 5.17 4.00
C ALA A 37 -13.83 4.94 3.24
N VAL A 38 -13.31 6.00 2.65
CA VAL A 38 -11.97 6.00 2.06
C VAL A 38 -11.02 6.52 3.12
N ARG A 39 -10.00 5.72 3.43
CA ARG A 39 -8.96 6.10 4.38
C ARG A 39 -7.69 6.44 3.62
N ARG A 40 -6.94 7.40 4.16
CA ARG A 40 -5.65 7.79 3.60
C ARG A 40 -4.68 7.95 4.75
N GLU A 41 -3.45 7.49 4.53
CA GLU A 41 -2.42 7.64 5.53
C GLU A 41 -1.06 7.51 4.85
N ALA A 42 -0.06 8.17 5.44
CA ALA A 42 1.31 8.07 4.95
C ALA A 42 2.10 7.16 5.88
N PHE A 43 2.92 6.30 5.27
CA PHE A 43 3.76 5.35 6.01
C PHE A 43 5.20 5.50 5.53
N HIS A 44 6.14 5.14 6.37
CA HIS A 44 7.52 4.99 5.90
C HIS A 44 7.57 3.82 4.92
N GLN A 45 8.37 3.96 3.86
CA GLN A 45 8.45 2.89 2.88
C GLN A 45 8.92 1.57 3.49
N ASP A 46 9.70 1.64 4.58
CA ASP A 46 10.20 0.44 5.26
C ASP A 46 9.09 -0.33 5.97
N GLU A 47 7.95 0.30 6.21
CA GLU A 47 6.82 -0.33 6.87
C GLU A 47 5.91 -1.09 5.90
N LEU A 48 6.16 -0.97 4.61
CA LEU A 48 5.28 -1.50 3.58
C LEU A 48 5.96 -2.61 2.78
N SER A 49 5.14 -3.50 2.24
CA SER A 49 5.57 -4.48 1.26
C SER A 49 4.53 -4.52 0.15
N HIS A 50 4.92 -5.00 -1.02
CA HIS A 50 3.96 -5.17 -2.10
C HIS A 50 2.93 -6.23 -1.70
N ALA A 51 1.66 -5.93 -1.97
CA ALA A 51 0.60 -6.91 -1.82
C ALA A 51 0.51 -7.70 -3.11
N ILE A 52 0.75 -8.99 -3.04
CA ILE A 52 0.76 -9.85 -4.23
C ILE A 52 -0.54 -10.64 -4.28
N PRO A 53 -1.39 -10.42 -5.29
CA PRO A 53 -2.62 -11.19 -5.42
C PRO A 53 -2.33 -12.68 -5.59
N ASP A 54 -3.26 -13.52 -5.12
CA ASP A 54 -3.12 -14.96 -5.22
C ASP A 54 -2.88 -15.44 -6.64
N ALA A 55 -3.50 -14.78 -7.62
CA ALA A 55 -3.33 -15.13 -9.02
C ALA A 55 -1.88 -14.99 -9.48
N GLN A 56 -1.14 -14.06 -8.90
CA GLN A 56 0.27 -13.88 -9.21
C GLN A 56 1.13 -14.91 -8.49
N LEU A 57 0.71 -15.30 -7.30
CA LEU A 57 1.44 -16.32 -6.54
C LEU A 57 1.33 -17.68 -7.17
N ALA A 58 0.24 -17.95 -7.88
CA ALA A 58 0.01 -19.22 -8.53
C ALA A 58 0.78 -19.39 -9.84
N SER A 59 1.37 -18.35 -10.35
CA SER A 59 2.08 -18.40 -11.64
C SER A 59 3.61 -18.57 -11.49
#